data_dc4afef098be85e99a8020a129b085a1
#
_entry.id   dc4afef098be85e99a8020a129b085a1
#
_cell.length_a   1.000
_cell.length_b   1.000
_cell.length_c   1.000
_cell.angle_alpha   90.00
_cell.angle_beta   90.00
_cell.angle_gamma   90.00
#
_symmetry.space_group_name_H-M   'P 1'
#
loop_
_entity.id
_entity.type
_entity.pdbx_description
1 polymer ?
#
loop_
_entity_poly.entity_id
_entity_poly.type
_entity_poly.pdbx_seq_one_letter_code
_entity_poly.pdbx_strand_id
1 'polypeptide(L)'
;MSEEGVQALPGIENAIQGLDFDAVSRTYHQQNEFLLIERFLAPEAVAPLVAEAQQMRPEINRNYIPKHKKGGSVSRFVIAKNAPVTVALYQDRAFVDFLSRLAGARLLPCPEEDPHACALYFYTEPGDHIGFHYDTSYYKGARYTVLLGLVEQSTSRLVCQLYKTDSTRETQELSVATNPGTMVFFNGDKLYHSVTPLGAGEERIVLTMQYVTNQAMGPLKRFVSNMKDAVAYFGFRSLIRTRS
;
A
#
# COMPACT_ATOMS: atom_id res chain seq x y z
N MET A 1 4.84 17.47 26.07
CA MET A 1 4.78 16.13 25.50
C MET A 1 6.03 15.98 24.68
N SER A 2 6.97 15.17 25.17
CA SER A 2 8.28 14.94 24.57
C SER A 2 8.10 14.29 23.18
N GLU A 3 8.76 14.85 22.17
CA GLU A 3 9.03 14.19 20.88
C GLU A 3 9.91 12.98 21.17
N GLU A 4 9.32 11.87 21.59
CA GLU A 4 9.98 10.57 21.51
C GLU A 4 10.08 10.24 20.03
N GLY A 5 11.29 10.39 19.49
CA GLY A 5 11.60 10.20 18.10
C GLY A 5 11.14 8.82 17.65
N VAL A 6 10.23 8.80 16.65
CA VAL A 6 9.92 7.58 15.89
C VAL A 6 11.27 7.07 15.38
N GLN A 7 11.69 5.93 15.89
CA GLN A 7 12.98 5.34 15.52
C GLN A 7 12.89 4.92 14.05
N ALA A 8 13.68 5.55 13.18
CA ALA A 8 13.72 5.25 11.75
C ALA A 8 13.90 3.74 11.52
N LEU A 9 13.26 3.20 10.50
CA LEU A 9 13.46 1.79 10.15
C LEU A 9 14.93 1.59 9.72
N PRO A 10 15.68 0.72 10.42
CA PRO A 10 17.05 0.44 10.02
C PRO A 10 17.09 -0.04 8.56
N GLY A 11 17.92 0.61 7.74
CA GLY A 11 18.14 0.24 6.35
C GLY A 11 17.34 1.03 5.31
N ILE A 12 16.31 1.83 5.69
CA ILE A 12 15.54 2.63 4.71
C ILE A 12 16.41 3.71 4.06
N GLU A 13 17.21 4.42 4.85
CA GLU A 13 18.12 5.44 4.32
C GLU A 13 19.17 4.83 3.40
N ASN A 14 19.75 3.68 3.78
CA ASN A 14 20.70 2.96 2.94
C ASN A 14 20.07 2.49 1.61
N ALA A 15 18.83 2.00 1.67
CA ALA A 15 18.08 1.61 0.48
C ALA A 15 17.90 2.80 -0.49
N ILE A 16 17.53 3.97 0.04
CA ILE A 16 17.34 5.19 -0.77
C ILE A 16 18.68 5.68 -1.32
N GLN A 17 19.74 5.73 -0.49
CA GLN A 17 21.06 6.20 -0.90
C GLN A 17 21.71 5.30 -1.96
N GLY A 18 21.39 4.01 -1.97
CA GLY A 18 21.87 3.06 -2.97
C GLY A 18 21.25 3.20 -4.36
N LEU A 19 20.23 4.06 -4.53
CA LEU A 19 19.55 4.26 -5.81
C LEU A 19 20.18 5.41 -6.61
N ASP A 20 20.30 5.21 -7.92
CA ASP A 20 20.44 6.33 -8.87
C ASP A 20 19.08 7.03 -9.01
N PHE A 21 18.90 8.09 -8.24
CA PHE A 21 17.62 8.82 -8.19
C PHE A 21 17.18 9.33 -9.57
N ASP A 22 18.10 9.80 -10.40
CA ASP A 22 17.75 10.35 -11.72
C ASP A 22 17.27 9.25 -12.66
N ALA A 23 17.89 8.07 -12.62
CA ALA A 23 17.44 6.91 -13.39
C ALA A 23 16.06 6.42 -12.92
N VAL A 24 15.86 6.32 -11.60
CA VAL A 24 14.60 5.89 -10.97
C VAL A 24 13.47 6.89 -11.29
N SER A 25 13.73 8.19 -11.20
CA SER A 25 12.77 9.25 -11.51
C SER A 25 12.38 9.24 -12.99
N ARG A 26 13.36 9.11 -13.90
CA ARG A 26 13.05 8.96 -15.33
C ARG A 26 12.15 7.76 -15.61
N THR A 27 12.45 6.60 -15.02
CA THR A 27 11.65 5.38 -15.18
C THR A 27 10.22 5.60 -14.69
N TYR A 28 10.06 6.19 -13.51
CA TYR A 28 8.76 6.50 -12.91
C TYR A 28 7.88 7.35 -13.85
N HIS A 29 8.43 8.44 -14.37
CA HIS A 29 7.67 9.34 -15.27
C HIS A 29 7.43 8.73 -16.64
N GLN A 30 8.39 7.99 -17.20
CA GLN A 30 8.23 7.29 -18.47
C GLN A 30 7.17 6.20 -18.42
N GLN A 31 6.95 5.59 -17.26
CA GLN A 31 5.95 4.54 -17.02
C GLN A 31 4.62 5.09 -16.46
N ASN A 32 4.25 6.33 -16.79
CA ASN A 32 2.99 6.94 -16.37
C ASN A 32 2.80 7.02 -14.84
N GLU A 33 3.86 7.42 -14.14
CA GLU A 33 3.90 7.48 -12.68
C GLU A 33 3.73 6.10 -12.01
N PHE A 34 4.41 5.11 -12.58
CA PHE A 34 4.57 3.77 -12.03
C PHE A 34 6.06 3.44 -11.88
N LEU A 35 6.43 2.86 -10.75
CA LEU A 35 7.79 2.41 -10.45
C LEU A 35 7.76 1.06 -9.75
N LEU A 36 8.62 0.15 -10.21
CA LEU A 36 8.94 -1.10 -9.57
C LEU A 36 10.42 -1.09 -9.18
N ILE A 37 10.73 -1.31 -7.92
CA ILE A 37 12.10 -1.54 -7.43
C ILE A 37 12.15 -2.88 -6.75
N GLU A 38 12.73 -3.86 -7.42
CA GLU A 38 13.01 -5.16 -6.82
C GLU A 38 14.09 -5.01 -5.74
N ARG A 39 13.94 -5.73 -4.62
CA ARG A 39 14.88 -5.68 -3.49
C ARG A 39 15.17 -4.25 -2.98
N PHE A 40 14.16 -3.41 -2.97
CA PHE A 40 14.27 -2.06 -2.39
C PHE A 40 14.74 -2.13 -0.93
N LEU A 41 14.14 -3.03 -0.13
CA LEU A 41 14.63 -3.32 1.21
C LEU A 41 15.41 -4.65 1.23
N ALA A 42 16.53 -4.64 1.92
CA ALA A 42 17.29 -5.86 2.19
C ALA A 42 16.52 -6.80 3.13
N PRO A 43 16.78 -8.12 3.10
CA PRO A 43 16.07 -9.10 3.92
C PRO A 43 16.02 -8.75 5.41
N GLU A 44 17.11 -8.18 5.94
CA GLU A 44 17.24 -7.81 7.35
C GLU A 44 16.28 -6.66 7.74
N ALA A 45 16.02 -5.74 6.82
CA ALA A 45 15.07 -4.65 7.01
C ALA A 45 13.62 -5.11 6.82
N VAL A 46 13.38 -6.14 6.01
CA VAL A 46 12.04 -6.72 5.81
C VAL A 46 11.63 -7.64 6.96
N ALA A 47 12.57 -8.37 7.56
CA ALA A 47 12.28 -9.38 8.58
C ALA A 47 11.41 -8.86 9.75
N PRO A 48 11.66 -7.68 10.36
CA PRO A 48 10.80 -7.18 11.43
C PRO A 48 9.38 -6.84 10.95
N LEU A 49 9.21 -6.35 9.72
CA LEU A 49 7.88 -6.09 9.14
C LEU A 49 7.10 -7.38 8.92
N VAL A 50 7.78 -8.45 8.47
CA VAL A 50 7.20 -9.80 8.35
C VAL A 50 6.79 -10.33 9.71
N ALA A 51 7.63 -10.18 10.74
CA ALA A 51 7.31 -10.61 12.10
C ALA A 51 6.05 -9.92 12.65
N GLU A 52 5.93 -8.60 12.47
CA GLU A 52 4.72 -7.85 12.84
C GLU A 52 3.50 -8.32 12.05
N ALA A 53 3.61 -8.54 10.74
CA ALA A 53 2.52 -9.05 9.92
C ALA A 53 2.05 -10.43 10.40
N GLN A 54 2.97 -11.33 10.75
CA GLN A 54 2.62 -12.66 11.31
C GLN A 54 1.90 -12.57 12.66
N GLN A 55 2.33 -11.64 13.54
CA GLN A 55 1.67 -11.41 14.84
C GLN A 55 0.22 -10.88 14.66
N MET A 56 -0.06 -10.19 13.57
CA MET A 56 -1.39 -9.63 13.30
C MET A 56 -2.36 -10.61 12.62
N ARG A 57 -1.99 -11.86 12.36
CA ARG A 57 -2.91 -12.86 11.78
C ARG A 57 -4.23 -13.04 12.53
N PRO A 58 -4.28 -13.02 13.88
CA PRO A 58 -5.55 -13.09 14.62
C PRO A 58 -6.49 -11.89 14.39
N GLU A 59 -5.94 -10.77 13.93
CA GLU A 59 -6.68 -9.53 13.65
C GLU A 59 -7.17 -9.43 12.20
N ILE A 60 -6.91 -10.44 11.36
CA ILE A 60 -7.34 -10.44 9.97
C ILE A 60 -8.87 -10.37 9.88
N ASN A 61 -9.34 -9.34 9.21
CA ASN A 61 -10.73 -9.26 8.76
C ASN A 61 -10.83 -9.82 7.34
N ARG A 62 -11.55 -10.94 7.20
CA ARG A 62 -11.80 -11.54 5.88
C ARG A 62 -13.08 -10.98 5.29
N ASN A 63 -13.04 -10.63 4.03
CA ASN A 63 -14.21 -10.17 3.32
C ASN A 63 -14.27 -10.69 1.88
N TYR A 64 -15.50 -10.71 1.38
CA TYR A 64 -15.80 -11.11 0.03
C TYR A 64 -16.78 -10.10 -0.59
N ILE A 65 -16.35 -9.48 -1.66
CA ILE A 65 -17.16 -8.61 -2.51
C ILE A 65 -17.24 -9.30 -3.87
N PRO A 66 -18.44 -9.82 -4.28
CA PRO A 66 -18.58 -10.57 -5.51
C PRO A 66 -17.96 -9.86 -6.72
N LYS A 67 -17.15 -10.59 -7.51
CA LYS A 67 -16.42 -10.10 -8.70
C LYS A 67 -15.38 -9.01 -8.44
N HIS A 68 -15.19 -8.57 -7.20
CA HIS A 68 -14.26 -7.49 -6.89
C HIS A 68 -13.14 -7.93 -5.96
N LYS A 69 -13.45 -8.57 -4.83
CA LYS A 69 -12.43 -8.92 -3.83
C LYS A 69 -12.80 -10.16 -3.04
N LYS A 70 -11.82 -11.02 -2.83
CA LYS A 70 -11.79 -12.05 -1.78
C LYS A 70 -10.43 -11.95 -1.09
N GLY A 71 -10.38 -11.90 0.24
CA GLY A 71 -9.09 -11.85 0.96
C GLY A 71 -9.22 -11.33 2.37
N GLY A 72 -8.10 -11.33 3.07
CA GLY A 72 -7.95 -10.79 4.41
C GLY A 72 -7.29 -9.42 4.41
N SER A 73 -7.60 -8.59 5.39
CA SER A 73 -6.93 -7.32 5.59
C SER A 73 -6.87 -6.93 7.07
N VAL A 74 -5.81 -6.18 7.42
CA VAL A 74 -5.64 -5.55 8.74
C VAL A 74 -5.53 -4.05 8.52
N SER A 75 -6.38 -3.29 9.22
CA SER A 75 -6.48 -1.85 9.07
C SER A 75 -5.35 -1.09 9.76
N ARG A 76 -5.14 0.17 9.36
CA ARG A 76 -4.27 1.11 10.04
C ARG A 76 -4.49 1.17 11.56
N PHE A 77 -5.74 1.09 12.01
CA PHE A 77 -6.06 1.18 13.45
C PHE A 77 -5.46 0.04 14.27
N VAL A 78 -5.41 -1.15 13.70
CA VAL A 78 -4.78 -2.32 14.33
C VAL A 78 -3.26 -2.21 14.23
N ILE A 79 -2.73 -1.82 13.05
CA ILE A 79 -1.31 -1.59 12.80
C ILE A 79 -0.74 -0.55 13.79
N ALA A 80 -1.44 0.58 13.97
CA ALA A 80 -1.01 1.66 14.87
C ALA A 80 -0.84 1.21 16.34
N LYS A 81 -1.56 0.15 16.75
CA LYS A 81 -1.49 -0.39 18.12
C LYS A 81 -0.46 -1.51 18.29
N ASN A 82 -0.21 -2.29 17.23
CA ASN A 82 0.46 -3.58 17.37
C ASN A 82 1.73 -3.70 16.50
N ALA A 83 2.02 -2.72 15.62
CA ALA A 83 3.08 -2.84 14.64
C ALA A 83 3.95 -1.56 14.58
N PRO A 84 4.75 -1.28 15.61
CA PRO A 84 5.53 -0.04 15.70
C PRO A 84 6.56 0.10 14.57
N VAL A 85 7.16 -0.98 14.08
CA VAL A 85 8.11 -0.94 12.95
C VAL A 85 7.41 -0.55 11.65
N THR A 86 6.22 -1.09 11.41
CA THR A 86 5.39 -0.73 10.24
C THR A 86 4.95 0.74 10.31
N VAL A 87 4.57 1.22 11.50
CA VAL A 87 4.23 2.64 11.72
C VAL A 87 5.44 3.53 11.48
N ALA A 88 6.62 3.14 12.00
CA ALA A 88 7.86 3.86 11.81
C ALA A 88 8.20 4.01 10.31
N LEU A 89 8.11 2.92 9.52
CA LEU A 89 8.32 2.97 8.08
C LEU A 89 7.31 3.91 7.39
N TYR A 90 6.03 3.80 7.71
CA TYR A 90 4.98 4.61 7.08
C TYR A 90 5.18 6.11 7.33
N GLN A 91 5.73 6.49 8.48
CA GLN A 91 5.97 7.88 8.90
C GLN A 91 7.42 8.33 8.69
N ASP A 92 8.29 7.46 8.18
CA ASP A 92 9.70 7.76 8.00
C ASP A 92 9.89 8.96 7.07
N ARG A 93 10.59 9.98 7.58
CA ARG A 93 10.74 11.25 6.88
C ARG A 93 11.57 11.10 5.61
N ALA A 94 12.68 10.35 5.66
CA ALA A 94 13.53 10.14 4.49
C ALA A 94 12.78 9.39 3.39
N PHE A 95 11.95 8.42 3.78
CA PHE A 95 11.09 7.69 2.84
C PHE A 95 10.03 8.59 2.21
N VAL A 96 9.30 9.37 3.00
CA VAL A 96 8.28 10.30 2.49
C VAL A 96 8.88 11.38 1.60
N ASP A 97 10.07 11.90 1.95
CA ASP A 97 10.80 12.89 1.14
C ASP A 97 11.26 12.27 -0.19
N PHE A 98 11.74 11.02 -0.19
CA PHE A 98 12.09 10.27 -1.40
C PHE A 98 10.88 10.10 -2.33
N LEU A 99 9.74 9.65 -1.80
CA LEU A 99 8.50 9.50 -2.57
C LEU A 99 7.98 10.85 -3.09
N SER A 100 8.09 11.91 -2.30
CA SER A 100 7.70 13.28 -2.68
C SER A 100 8.52 13.79 -3.86
N ARG A 101 9.83 13.52 -3.85
CA ARG A 101 10.73 13.87 -4.96
C ARG A 101 10.38 13.11 -6.23
N LEU A 102 10.06 11.82 -6.13
CA LEU A 102 9.61 11.01 -7.27
C LEU A 102 8.29 11.54 -7.84
N ALA A 103 7.32 11.82 -6.97
CA ALA A 103 6.00 12.34 -7.38
C ALA A 103 6.06 13.76 -7.93
N GLY A 104 7.17 14.49 -7.73
CA GLY A 104 7.26 15.92 -8.07
C GLY A 104 6.30 16.80 -7.26
N ALA A 105 5.82 16.32 -6.10
CA ALA A 105 4.87 16.99 -5.24
C ALA A 105 5.11 16.59 -3.78
N ARG A 106 4.85 17.51 -2.84
CA ARG A 106 4.90 17.18 -1.42
C ARG A 106 3.83 16.15 -1.07
N LEU A 107 4.27 14.98 -0.61
CA LEU A 107 3.41 13.94 -0.10
C LEU A 107 3.28 14.03 1.42
N LEU A 108 2.09 13.69 1.91
CA LEU A 108 1.75 13.61 3.31
C LEU A 108 1.13 12.24 3.58
N PRO A 109 1.37 11.60 4.73
CA PRO A 109 0.59 10.46 5.17
C PRO A 109 -0.91 10.78 5.13
N CYS A 110 -1.76 9.81 4.81
CA CYS A 110 -3.20 10.02 4.89
C CYS A 110 -3.63 10.32 6.33
N PRO A 111 -4.77 11.04 6.54
CA PRO A 111 -5.34 11.30 7.86
C PRO A 111 -5.47 10.04 8.71
N GLU A 112 -5.40 10.22 10.03
CA GLU A 112 -5.43 9.09 10.99
C GLU A 112 -6.73 8.30 10.94
N GLU A 113 -7.79 8.90 10.53
CA GLU A 113 -9.11 8.28 10.40
C GLU A 113 -9.27 7.43 9.14
N ASP A 114 -8.30 7.44 8.21
CA ASP A 114 -8.35 6.60 7.01
C ASP A 114 -7.86 5.17 7.33
N PRO A 115 -8.75 4.15 7.34
CA PRO A 115 -8.38 2.77 7.64
C PRO A 115 -7.44 2.16 6.59
N HIS A 116 -7.42 2.71 5.37
CA HIS A 116 -6.58 2.26 4.25
C HIS A 116 -5.21 2.95 4.19
N ALA A 117 -4.99 3.99 5.00
CA ALA A 117 -3.76 4.78 4.95
C ALA A 117 -2.48 3.93 5.06
N CYS A 118 -2.54 2.89 5.89
CA CYS A 118 -1.51 1.88 6.04
C CYS A 118 -2.21 0.55 6.40
N ALA A 119 -2.16 -0.43 5.51
CA ALA A 119 -2.93 -1.66 5.67
C ALA A 119 -2.12 -2.88 5.22
N LEU A 120 -2.32 -4.01 5.89
CA LEU A 120 -1.82 -5.30 5.44
C LEU A 120 -2.90 -6.06 4.69
N TYR A 121 -2.52 -6.61 3.55
CA TYR A 121 -3.38 -7.50 2.77
C TYR A 121 -2.83 -8.92 2.81
N PHE A 122 -3.70 -9.84 3.24
CA PHE A 122 -3.42 -11.25 3.39
C PHE A 122 -4.18 -12.05 2.35
N TYR A 123 -3.46 -12.69 1.46
CA TYR A 123 -3.98 -13.69 0.53
C TYR A 123 -3.50 -15.03 1.05
N THR A 124 -4.40 -15.81 1.67
CA THR A 124 -4.09 -17.03 2.43
C THR A 124 -5.03 -18.18 2.14
N GLU A 125 -6.07 -17.94 1.35
CA GLU A 125 -7.03 -18.96 0.94
C GLU A 125 -7.12 -19.04 -0.58
N PRO A 126 -7.35 -20.23 -1.15
CA PRO A 126 -7.53 -20.39 -2.59
C PRO A 126 -8.56 -19.44 -3.15
N GLY A 127 -8.20 -18.77 -4.24
CA GLY A 127 -9.03 -17.79 -4.91
C GLY A 127 -9.05 -16.40 -4.29
N ASP A 128 -8.21 -16.11 -3.29
CA ASP A 128 -8.03 -14.74 -2.79
C ASP A 128 -7.49 -13.85 -3.90
N HIS A 129 -8.15 -12.73 -4.17
CA HIS A 129 -7.84 -11.82 -5.28
C HIS A 129 -8.37 -10.41 -5.03
N ILE A 130 -7.93 -9.45 -5.85
CA ILE A 130 -8.59 -8.16 -6.03
C ILE A 130 -8.75 -7.94 -7.52
N GLY A 131 -9.99 -7.66 -7.96
CA GLY A 131 -10.30 -7.33 -9.34
C GLY A 131 -9.70 -5.99 -9.76
N PHE A 132 -9.70 -5.70 -11.04
CA PHE A 132 -9.15 -4.45 -11.57
C PHE A 132 -9.84 -3.21 -10.99
N HIS A 133 -9.04 -2.25 -10.51
CA HIS A 133 -9.49 -0.99 -9.93
C HIS A 133 -8.41 0.09 -10.02
N TYR A 134 -8.80 1.32 -9.72
CA TYR A 134 -7.90 2.44 -9.41
C TYR A 134 -7.94 2.73 -7.92
N ASP A 135 -6.83 3.14 -7.35
CA ASP A 135 -6.76 3.67 -5.97
C ASP A 135 -7.17 5.14 -5.93
N THR A 136 -8.38 5.42 -6.43
CA THR A 136 -8.87 6.79 -6.61
C THR A 136 -8.89 7.58 -5.30
N SER A 137 -8.43 8.83 -5.37
CA SER A 137 -8.38 9.71 -4.22
C SER A 137 -9.77 10.16 -3.75
N TYR A 138 -10.04 9.98 -2.45
CA TYR A 138 -11.18 10.61 -1.77
C TYR A 138 -10.87 12.03 -1.28
N TYR A 139 -9.60 12.43 -1.35
CA TYR A 139 -9.08 13.72 -0.95
C TYR A 139 -9.11 14.71 -2.11
N LYS A 140 -8.90 15.99 -1.82
CA LYS A 140 -8.83 17.03 -2.85
C LYS A 140 -7.57 16.92 -3.71
N GLY A 141 -6.51 16.27 -3.19
CA GLY A 141 -5.27 16.04 -3.90
C GLY A 141 -5.19 14.64 -4.53
N ALA A 142 -4.13 14.39 -5.27
CA ALA A 142 -3.79 13.08 -5.80
C ALA A 142 -3.44 12.11 -4.66
N ARG A 143 -3.71 10.82 -4.89
CA ARG A 143 -3.34 9.72 -4.00
C ARG A 143 -2.23 8.88 -4.64
N TYR A 144 -1.25 8.56 -3.84
CA TYR A 144 -0.12 7.73 -4.23
C TYR A 144 -0.08 6.50 -3.34
N THR A 145 0.16 5.35 -3.94
CA THR A 145 0.21 4.07 -3.25
C THR A 145 1.61 3.48 -3.33
N VAL A 146 2.11 3.00 -2.20
CA VAL A 146 3.25 2.11 -2.10
C VAL A 146 2.75 0.72 -1.74
N LEU A 147 3.18 -0.29 -2.50
CA LEU A 147 3.05 -1.70 -2.13
C LEU A 147 4.45 -2.21 -1.78
N LEU A 148 4.59 -2.81 -0.60
CA LEU A 148 5.82 -3.48 -0.17
C LEU A 148 5.53 -4.96 0.05
N GLY A 149 6.21 -5.83 -0.71
CA GLY A 149 6.12 -7.26 -0.55
C GLY A 149 6.74 -7.72 0.76
N LEU A 150 6.01 -8.53 1.52
CA LEU A 150 6.47 -9.12 2.78
C LEU A 150 6.61 -10.65 2.68
N VAL A 151 5.61 -11.33 2.11
CA VAL A 151 5.62 -12.76 1.85
C VAL A 151 5.12 -13.00 0.43
N GLU A 152 5.86 -13.81 -0.34
CA GLU A 152 5.48 -14.18 -1.70
C GLU A 152 5.82 -15.65 -1.94
N GLN A 153 4.88 -16.52 -1.64
CA GLN A 153 4.94 -17.97 -1.85
C GLN A 153 3.75 -18.39 -2.72
N SER A 154 3.57 -17.68 -3.86
CA SER A 154 2.40 -17.86 -4.68
C SER A 154 2.64 -17.71 -6.18
N THR A 155 1.72 -18.25 -6.95
CA THR A 155 1.59 -17.97 -8.40
C THR A 155 0.79 -16.70 -8.68
N SER A 156 0.15 -16.11 -7.64
CA SER A 156 -0.59 -14.85 -7.75
C SER A 156 0.33 -13.69 -8.16
N ARG A 157 -0.20 -12.76 -8.93
CA ARG A 157 0.55 -11.61 -9.47
C ARG A 157 -0.23 -10.31 -9.30
N LEU A 158 0.50 -9.25 -9.07
CA LEU A 158 0.01 -7.89 -9.29
C LEU A 158 0.04 -7.63 -10.80
N VAL A 159 -1.13 -7.42 -11.40
CA VAL A 159 -1.25 -7.06 -12.82
C VAL A 159 -1.53 -5.58 -12.92
N CYS A 160 -0.69 -4.87 -13.66
CA CYS A 160 -0.71 -3.41 -13.81
C CYS A 160 -0.95 -3.05 -15.28
N GLN A 161 -1.94 -2.22 -15.57
CA GLN A 161 -2.20 -1.67 -16.90
C GLN A 161 -1.76 -0.20 -16.93
N LEU A 162 -0.60 0.04 -17.53
CA LEU A 162 -0.07 1.38 -17.76
C LEU A 162 -0.79 2.04 -18.94
N TYR A 163 -0.92 3.35 -18.91
CA TYR A 163 -1.53 4.18 -19.98
C TYR A 163 -3.00 3.86 -20.28
N LYS A 164 -3.72 3.19 -19.37
CA LYS A 164 -5.12 2.80 -19.59
C LYS A 164 -6.05 3.97 -19.93
N THR A 165 -5.76 5.15 -19.42
CA THR A 165 -6.54 6.39 -19.67
C THR A 165 -5.90 7.31 -20.69
N ASP A 166 -4.75 6.95 -21.25
CA ASP A 166 -4.04 7.75 -22.27
C ASP A 166 -4.49 7.31 -23.66
N SER A 167 -5.28 8.16 -24.33
CA SER A 167 -5.78 7.88 -25.68
C SER A 167 -4.70 7.92 -26.78
N THR A 168 -3.48 8.37 -26.46
CA THR A 168 -2.37 8.51 -27.42
C THR A 168 -1.38 7.34 -27.33
N ARG A 169 -1.55 6.45 -26.37
CA ARG A 169 -0.67 5.30 -26.14
C ARG A 169 -1.45 4.00 -26.00
N GLU A 170 -0.85 2.92 -26.45
CA GLU A 170 -1.38 1.60 -26.20
C GLU A 170 -1.23 1.23 -24.72
N THR A 171 -2.25 0.56 -24.17
CA THR A 171 -2.17 0.01 -22.82
C THR A 171 -1.08 -1.06 -22.76
N GLN A 172 -0.15 -0.90 -21.83
CA GLN A 172 0.88 -1.89 -21.55
C GLN A 172 0.52 -2.64 -20.27
N GLU A 173 0.50 -3.97 -20.33
CA GLU A 173 0.25 -4.81 -19.18
C GLU A 173 1.55 -5.38 -18.62
N LEU A 174 1.74 -5.23 -17.32
CA LEU A 174 2.86 -5.79 -16.55
C LEU A 174 2.30 -6.77 -15.52
N SER A 175 3.00 -7.88 -15.34
CA SER A 175 2.70 -8.90 -14.31
C SER A 175 3.88 -8.98 -13.35
N VAL A 176 3.65 -8.62 -12.09
CA VAL A 176 4.68 -8.39 -11.08
C VAL A 176 4.52 -9.37 -9.91
N ALA A 177 5.60 -10.06 -9.55
CA ALA A 177 5.71 -10.74 -8.26
C ALA A 177 6.18 -9.72 -7.21
N THR A 178 5.44 -9.60 -6.10
CA THR A 178 5.84 -8.72 -5.00
C THR A 178 6.67 -9.49 -3.98
N ASN A 179 7.87 -9.93 -4.41
CA ASN A 179 8.82 -10.63 -3.54
C ASN A 179 9.14 -9.80 -2.29
N PRO A 180 9.56 -10.43 -1.17
CA PRO A 180 9.95 -9.71 0.03
C PRO A 180 10.96 -8.60 -0.28
N GLY A 181 10.68 -7.39 0.19
CA GLY A 181 11.50 -6.20 -0.06
C GLY A 181 11.27 -5.51 -1.41
N THR A 182 10.46 -6.07 -2.31
CA THR A 182 10.07 -5.39 -3.55
C THR A 182 9.11 -4.24 -3.24
N MET A 183 9.41 -3.05 -3.75
CA MET A 183 8.56 -1.88 -3.67
C MET A 183 7.91 -1.57 -5.02
N VAL A 184 6.61 -1.34 -5.02
CA VAL A 184 5.87 -0.74 -6.14
C VAL A 184 5.32 0.60 -5.69
N PHE A 185 5.58 1.67 -6.46
CA PHE A 185 5.08 3.02 -6.16
C PHE A 185 4.35 3.58 -7.38
N PHE A 186 3.15 4.10 -7.17
CA PHE A 186 2.36 4.62 -8.29
C PHE A 186 1.34 5.70 -7.87
N ASN A 187 0.91 6.49 -8.87
CA ASN A 187 -0.24 7.37 -8.74
C ASN A 187 -1.53 6.54 -8.83
N GLY A 188 -2.34 6.59 -7.77
CA GLY A 188 -3.56 5.79 -7.65
C GLY A 188 -4.65 6.13 -8.67
N ASP A 189 -4.66 7.34 -9.19
CA ASP A 189 -5.62 7.77 -10.22
C ASP A 189 -5.21 7.34 -11.65
N LYS A 190 -3.95 6.88 -11.84
CA LYS A 190 -3.41 6.54 -13.16
C LYS A 190 -3.22 5.04 -13.39
N LEU A 191 -2.94 4.27 -12.34
CA LEU A 191 -2.68 2.85 -12.48
C LEU A 191 -3.96 2.03 -12.31
N TYR A 192 -4.40 1.36 -13.39
CA TYR A 192 -5.45 0.34 -13.33
C TYR A 192 -4.82 -1.01 -13.02
N HIS A 193 -5.14 -1.60 -11.87
CA HIS A 193 -4.42 -2.78 -11.40
C HIS A 193 -5.32 -3.80 -10.71
N SER A 194 -4.84 -5.03 -10.62
CA SER A 194 -5.52 -6.16 -9.99
C SER A 194 -4.53 -7.11 -9.34
N VAL A 195 -5.03 -8.01 -8.50
CA VAL A 195 -4.28 -9.14 -7.97
C VAL A 195 -4.95 -10.42 -8.44
N THR A 196 -4.21 -11.28 -9.15
CA THR A 196 -4.73 -12.54 -9.67
C THR A 196 -5.07 -13.53 -8.53
N PRO A 197 -5.99 -14.47 -8.75
CA PRO A 197 -6.39 -15.43 -7.72
C PRO A 197 -5.23 -16.26 -7.18
N LEU A 198 -5.22 -16.45 -5.86
CA LEU A 198 -4.27 -17.30 -5.14
C LEU A 198 -4.57 -18.78 -5.40
N GLY A 199 -3.54 -19.59 -5.57
CA GLY A 199 -3.63 -21.05 -5.66
C GLY A 199 -3.83 -21.74 -4.29
N ALA A 200 -4.03 -23.05 -4.31
CA ALA A 200 -4.16 -23.84 -3.09
C ALA A 200 -2.79 -24.02 -2.40
N GLY A 201 -2.73 -23.81 -1.09
CA GLY A 201 -1.51 -23.93 -0.29
C GLY A 201 -0.51 -22.79 -0.50
N GLU A 202 -0.90 -21.75 -1.22
CA GLU A 202 -0.10 -20.56 -1.46
C GLU A 202 -0.36 -19.47 -0.42
N GLU A 203 0.61 -18.57 -0.29
CA GLU A 203 0.51 -17.40 0.60
C GLU A 203 1.18 -16.18 -0.02
N ARG A 204 0.51 -15.02 0.14
CA ARG A 204 1.03 -13.71 -0.21
C ARG A 204 0.61 -12.67 0.83
N ILE A 205 1.56 -11.86 1.31
CA ILE A 205 1.30 -10.76 2.25
C ILE A 205 1.96 -9.50 1.71
N VAL A 206 1.18 -8.43 1.61
CA VAL A 206 1.64 -7.13 1.11
C VAL A 206 1.24 -6.03 2.09
N LEU A 207 2.20 -5.17 2.42
CA LEU A 207 1.96 -3.91 3.11
C LEU A 207 1.63 -2.84 2.07
N THR A 208 0.49 -2.17 2.25
CA THR A 208 0.06 -1.04 1.43
C THR A 208 0.12 0.22 2.26
N MET A 209 0.82 1.24 1.75
CA MET A 209 0.96 2.56 2.37
C MET A 209 0.48 3.62 1.39
N GLN A 210 -0.36 4.54 1.86
CA GLN A 210 -0.96 5.56 1.01
C GLN A 210 -0.60 6.96 1.47
N TYR A 211 -0.26 7.80 0.50
CA TYR A 211 0.12 9.19 0.69
C TYR A 211 -0.72 10.09 -0.20
N VAL A 212 -0.91 11.33 0.21
CA VAL A 212 -1.74 12.31 -0.50
C VAL A 212 -1.02 13.65 -0.62
N THR A 213 -1.34 14.39 -1.67
CA THR A 213 -0.83 15.76 -1.83
C THR A 213 -1.64 16.79 -1.04
N ASN A 214 -2.88 16.42 -0.61
CA ASN A 214 -3.75 17.27 0.17
C ASN A 214 -4.68 16.40 1.02
N GLN A 215 -4.62 16.55 2.34
CA GLN A 215 -5.42 15.77 3.30
C GLN A 215 -6.89 16.25 3.42
N ALA A 216 -7.25 17.37 2.80
CA ALA A 216 -8.60 17.90 2.89
C ALA A 216 -9.60 17.01 2.14
N MET A 217 -10.70 16.66 2.79
CA MET A 217 -11.85 15.97 2.20
C MET A 217 -13.09 16.85 2.19
N GLY A 218 -13.92 16.73 1.14
CA GLY A 218 -15.25 17.32 1.16
C GLY A 218 -16.14 16.60 2.19
N PRO A 219 -17.06 17.30 2.89
CA PRO A 219 -17.87 16.73 3.98
C PRO A 219 -18.70 15.51 3.56
N LEU A 220 -19.25 15.49 2.37
CA LEU A 220 -20.04 14.39 1.85
C LEU A 220 -19.17 13.15 1.49
N LYS A 221 -17.98 13.38 0.92
CA LYS A 221 -17.04 12.32 0.60
C LYS A 221 -16.50 11.65 1.86
N ARG A 222 -16.26 12.41 2.94
CA ARG A 222 -15.82 11.91 4.24
C ARG A 222 -16.81 10.90 4.84
N PHE A 223 -18.11 11.21 4.75
CA PHE A 223 -19.15 10.32 5.28
C PHE A 223 -19.29 9.02 4.48
N VAL A 224 -19.26 9.10 3.15
CA VAL A 224 -19.43 7.94 2.26
C VAL A 224 -18.20 7.03 2.29
N SER A 225 -16.98 7.59 2.33
CA SER A 225 -15.73 6.85 2.41
C SER A 225 -15.65 6.06 3.72
N ASN A 226 -15.87 6.72 4.87
CA ASN A 226 -15.79 6.05 6.17
C ASN A 226 -16.80 4.90 6.34
N MET A 227 -17.97 4.98 5.74
CA MET A 227 -19.00 3.93 5.86
C MET A 227 -18.81 2.77 4.89
N LYS A 228 -18.56 3.03 3.61
CA LYS A 228 -18.45 1.96 2.61
C LYS A 228 -17.16 1.16 2.73
N ASP A 229 -16.05 1.86 2.89
CA ASP A 229 -14.73 1.22 2.84
C ASP A 229 -14.37 0.55 4.16
N ALA A 230 -14.69 1.16 5.30
CA ALA A 230 -14.45 0.55 6.61
C ALA A 230 -15.26 -0.73 6.80
N VAL A 231 -16.52 -0.76 6.36
CA VAL A 231 -17.38 -1.94 6.45
C VAL A 231 -17.00 -3.00 5.42
N ALA A 232 -16.71 -2.60 4.18
CA ALA A 232 -16.41 -3.53 3.09
C ALA A 232 -15.05 -4.20 3.23
N TYR A 233 -14.04 -3.48 3.76
CA TYR A 233 -12.67 -3.99 3.87
C TYR A 233 -12.28 -4.46 5.28
N PHE A 234 -12.79 -3.83 6.34
CA PHE A 234 -12.35 -4.07 7.70
C PHE A 234 -13.46 -4.50 8.67
N GLY A 235 -14.71 -4.62 8.20
CA GLY A 235 -15.86 -5.06 8.98
C GLY A 235 -16.37 -4.04 10.01
N PHE A 236 -17.58 -4.25 10.53
CA PHE A 236 -18.24 -3.37 11.52
C PHE A 236 -17.46 -3.21 12.84
N ARG A 237 -16.64 -4.19 13.22
CA ARG A 237 -15.86 -4.15 14.48
C ARG A 237 -14.81 -3.04 14.51
N SER A 238 -14.31 -2.59 13.36
CA SER A 238 -13.34 -1.49 13.28
C SER A 238 -13.94 -0.13 13.62
N LEU A 239 -15.25 0.06 13.38
CA LEU A 239 -15.97 1.31 13.65
C LEU A 239 -16.31 1.51 15.13
N ILE A 240 -16.43 0.42 15.91
CA ILE A 240 -16.82 0.46 17.32
C ILE A 240 -15.61 0.73 18.22
N ARG A 241 -14.40 0.32 17.82
CA ARG A 241 -13.16 0.47 18.61
C ARG A 241 -12.56 1.89 18.61
N THR A 242 -13.07 2.82 17.81
CA THR A 242 -12.58 4.22 17.77
C THR A 242 -13.22 5.16 18.81
N ARG A 243 -14.12 4.66 19.67
CA ARG A 243 -14.83 5.47 20.68
C ARG A 243 -14.52 5.12 22.13
N SER A 244 -13.46 4.40 22.42
CA SER A 244 -13.02 4.12 23.80
C SER A 244 -11.55 4.48 24.00
#